data_5d40b483ca0fde47c9c78fe5899c60bd
#
_entry.id   5d40b483ca0fde47c9c78fe5899c60bd
#
_cell.length_a   1.000
_cell.length_b   1.000
_cell.length_c   1.000
_cell.angle_alpha   90.00
_cell.angle_beta   90.00
_cell.angle_gamma   90.00
#
_symmetry.space_group_name_H-M   'P 1'
#
loop_
_entity.id
_entity.type
_entity.pdbx_description
1 polymer ?
#
loop_
_entity_poly.entity_id
_entity_poly.type
_entity_poly.pdbx_seq_one_letter_code
_entity_poly.pdbx_strand_id
1 'polypeptide(L)'
;MATSNQRHVVQHPHGGWAVRKPHAERVSSRHETQGQAQTRAKEILSHGGGGEAVTHRRDGSIRQSDTVYPAVVDWSLLSPQGQVLFYIALCPDTTTKDIARAIGHTERQIWSIIQNLRSGGMLRLRKNGRRHHYTVNFEAPFLHPTIEELSLRSLMEGAVEQVRREDPDVCERIQAPGQHPD
;
A
#
# COMPACT_ATOMS: atom_id res chain seq x y z
N MET A 1 -12.76 19.52 14.52
CA MET A 1 -12.48 18.08 14.55
C MET A 1 -12.74 17.54 13.15
N ALA A 2 -11.72 17.14 12.44
CA ALA A 2 -11.89 16.55 11.10
C ALA A 2 -12.61 15.22 11.26
N THR A 3 -13.80 15.08 10.67
CA THR A 3 -14.54 13.82 10.61
C THR A 3 -13.69 12.84 9.82
N SER A 4 -13.11 11.86 10.50
CA SER A 4 -12.33 10.79 9.87
C SER A 4 -13.17 10.16 8.76
N ASN A 5 -12.65 10.17 7.51
CA ASN A 5 -13.32 9.50 6.39
C ASN A 5 -13.29 7.99 6.66
N GLN A 6 -14.46 7.42 6.92
CA GLN A 6 -14.60 6.00 7.28
C GLN A 6 -15.48 5.25 6.30
N ARG A 7 -15.15 3.96 6.10
CA ARG A 7 -16.02 2.99 5.45
C ARG A 7 -16.15 1.76 6.32
N HIS A 8 -17.38 1.38 6.60
CA HIS A 8 -17.72 0.20 7.37
C HIS A 8 -18.10 -0.94 6.44
N VAL A 9 -17.49 -2.10 6.67
CA VAL A 9 -17.84 -3.37 6.05
C VAL A 9 -18.68 -4.13 7.04
N VAL A 10 -19.98 -4.27 6.73
CA VAL A 10 -20.97 -4.87 7.62
C VAL A 10 -21.75 -5.98 6.90
N GLN A 11 -22.34 -6.90 7.65
CA GLN A 11 -23.26 -7.88 7.09
C GLN A 11 -24.51 -7.16 6.56
N HIS A 12 -24.96 -7.55 5.35
CA HIS A 12 -26.17 -6.98 4.76
C HIS A 12 -27.39 -7.80 5.20
N PRO A 13 -28.55 -7.16 5.56
CA PRO A 13 -29.74 -7.88 6.03
C PRO A 13 -30.30 -8.93 5.05
N HIS A 14 -30.14 -8.70 3.75
CA HIS A 14 -30.58 -9.64 2.70
C HIS A 14 -29.45 -10.58 2.22
N GLY A 15 -28.46 -10.85 3.08
CA GLY A 15 -27.30 -11.69 2.79
C GLY A 15 -26.12 -10.96 2.18
N GLY A 16 -24.93 -11.56 2.26
CA GLY A 16 -23.68 -10.96 1.81
C GLY A 16 -23.16 -9.84 2.71
N TRP A 17 -22.36 -8.96 2.13
CA TRP A 17 -21.65 -7.89 2.82
C TRP A 17 -21.87 -6.56 2.13
N ALA A 18 -21.88 -5.49 2.90
CA ALA A 18 -22.08 -4.13 2.40
C ALA A 18 -20.97 -3.20 2.86
N VAL A 19 -20.63 -2.25 1.99
CA VAL A 19 -19.78 -1.09 2.33
C VAL A 19 -20.67 0.11 2.54
N ARG A 20 -20.53 0.82 3.65
CA ARG A 20 -21.30 2.05 3.94
C ARG A 20 -20.47 3.10 4.68
N LYS A 21 -20.87 4.36 4.60
CA LYS A 21 -20.37 5.43 5.47
C LYS A 21 -20.95 5.26 6.89
N PRO A 22 -20.27 5.78 7.93
CA PRO A 22 -20.87 5.89 9.27
C PRO A 22 -22.23 6.60 9.17
N HIS A 23 -23.21 6.09 9.89
CA HIS A 23 -24.56 6.67 9.98
C HIS A 23 -25.31 6.86 8.66
N ALA A 24 -24.81 6.34 7.53
CA ALA A 24 -25.52 6.42 6.27
C ALA A 24 -26.60 5.34 6.17
N GLU A 25 -27.81 5.70 5.75
CA GLU A 25 -28.89 4.75 5.46
C GLU A 25 -28.59 3.95 4.20
N ARG A 26 -27.99 4.61 3.19
CA ARG A 26 -27.68 4.00 1.90
C ARG A 26 -26.30 3.35 1.90
N VAL A 27 -26.23 2.10 1.41
CA VAL A 27 -24.97 1.40 1.21
C VAL A 27 -24.23 1.91 -0.03
N SER A 28 -22.91 1.97 0.04
CA SER A 28 -22.05 2.35 -1.10
C SER A 28 -21.95 1.22 -2.13
N SER A 29 -21.89 -0.03 -1.67
CA SER A 29 -21.84 -1.23 -2.52
C SER A 29 -22.24 -2.48 -1.74
N ARG A 30 -22.60 -3.56 -2.48
CA ARG A 30 -22.90 -4.89 -1.94
C ARG A 30 -21.99 -5.92 -2.56
N HIS A 31 -21.63 -6.95 -1.78
CA HIS A 31 -20.68 -7.99 -2.15
C HIS A 31 -21.09 -9.33 -1.56
N GLU A 32 -20.71 -10.40 -2.21
CA GLU A 32 -20.99 -11.77 -1.75
C GLU A 32 -20.13 -12.14 -0.54
N THR A 33 -18.86 -11.69 -0.52
CA THR A 33 -17.90 -12.04 0.53
C THR A 33 -17.41 -10.82 1.29
N GLN A 34 -17.00 -11.05 2.56
CA GLN A 34 -16.39 -10.01 3.39
C GLN A 34 -15.09 -9.46 2.76
N GLY A 35 -14.29 -10.34 2.14
CA GLY A 35 -13.04 -9.94 1.49
C GLY A 35 -13.26 -8.96 0.34
N GLN A 36 -14.25 -9.25 -0.54
CA GLN A 36 -14.61 -8.33 -1.64
C GLN A 36 -15.07 -6.97 -1.11
N ALA A 37 -15.90 -6.97 -0.07
CA ALA A 37 -16.35 -5.73 0.56
C ALA A 37 -15.19 -4.94 1.20
N GLN A 38 -14.22 -5.63 1.83
CA GLN A 38 -13.02 -5.00 2.36
C GLN A 38 -12.17 -4.33 1.27
N THR A 39 -11.91 -5.05 0.17
CA THR A 39 -11.18 -4.52 -0.99
C THR A 39 -11.87 -3.27 -1.50
N ARG A 40 -13.19 -3.32 -1.70
CA ARG A 40 -13.96 -2.17 -2.19
C ARG A 40 -13.95 -0.99 -1.23
N ALA A 41 -14.04 -1.21 0.08
CA ALA A 41 -13.93 -0.16 1.08
C ALA A 41 -12.59 0.56 1.02
N LYS A 42 -11.50 -0.20 0.85
CA LYS A 42 -10.13 0.35 0.72
C LYS A 42 -9.94 1.14 -0.58
N GLU A 43 -10.48 0.65 -1.70
CA GLU A 43 -10.47 1.39 -2.97
C GLU A 43 -11.18 2.74 -2.85
N ILE A 44 -12.39 2.76 -2.27
CA ILE A 44 -13.15 4.00 -2.08
C ILE A 44 -12.37 5.00 -1.21
N LEU A 45 -11.70 4.51 -0.16
CA LEU A 45 -10.92 5.36 0.72
C LEU A 45 -9.65 5.87 0.05
N SER A 46 -8.92 5.03 -0.68
CA SER A 46 -7.69 5.43 -1.36
C SER A 46 -7.95 6.53 -2.41
N HIS A 47 -9.03 6.42 -3.18
CA HIS A 47 -9.42 7.45 -4.15
C HIS A 47 -10.10 8.67 -3.49
N GLY A 48 -10.57 8.54 -2.26
CA GLY A 48 -11.28 9.57 -1.50
C GLY A 48 -10.42 10.33 -0.49
N GLY A 49 -9.10 10.38 -0.69
CA GLY A 49 -8.19 11.11 0.21
C GLY A 49 -7.78 10.33 1.46
N GLY A 50 -7.94 9.01 1.45
CA GLY A 50 -7.59 8.15 2.58
C GLY A 50 -8.70 8.04 3.65
N GLY A 51 -8.40 7.34 4.74
CA GLY A 51 -9.32 7.16 5.86
C GLY A 51 -9.22 5.79 6.53
N GLU A 52 -10.28 5.38 7.25
CA GLU A 52 -10.32 4.14 8.02
C GLU A 52 -11.33 3.14 7.42
N ALA A 53 -10.86 1.93 7.11
CA ALA A 53 -11.70 0.80 6.72
C ALA A 53 -12.00 -0.07 7.95
N VAL A 54 -13.21 0.04 8.50
CA VAL A 54 -13.65 -0.69 9.69
C VAL A 54 -14.44 -1.93 9.26
N THR A 55 -13.93 -3.11 9.57
CA THR A 55 -14.59 -4.37 9.27
C THR A 55 -15.28 -4.94 10.50
N HIS A 56 -16.54 -5.28 10.35
CA HIS A 56 -17.34 -5.89 11.42
C HIS A 56 -17.45 -7.41 11.26
N ARG A 57 -17.65 -8.09 12.39
CA ARG A 57 -18.10 -9.49 12.42
C ARG A 57 -19.59 -9.57 12.10
N ARG A 58 -20.11 -10.79 11.97
CA ARG A 58 -21.54 -11.02 11.75
C ARG A 58 -22.41 -10.57 12.92
N ASP A 59 -21.88 -10.56 14.13
CA ASP A 59 -22.52 -10.08 15.35
C ASP A 59 -22.53 -8.55 15.49
N GLY A 60 -21.95 -7.84 14.52
CA GLY A 60 -21.83 -6.38 14.51
C GLY A 60 -20.62 -5.83 15.26
N SER A 61 -19.88 -6.65 16.01
CA SER A 61 -18.65 -6.21 16.68
C SER A 61 -17.54 -5.88 15.69
N ILE A 62 -16.64 -4.95 16.04
CA ILE A 62 -15.49 -4.62 15.19
C ILE A 62 -14.51 -5.80 15.20
N ARG A 63 -14.17 -6.28 14.02
CA ARG A 63 -13.15 -7.31 13.79
C ARG A 63 -11.77 -6.70 13.61
N GLN A 64 -11.71 -5.59 12.85
CA GLN A 64 -10.47 -5.01 12.36
C GLN A 64 -10.72 -3.58 11.91
N SER A 65 -9.76 -2.69 12.13
CA SER A 65 -9.69 -1.36 11.50
C SER A 65 -8.36 -1.23 10.76
N ASP A 66 -8.42 -0.82 9.48
CA ASP A 66 -7.25 -0.59 8.65
C ASP A 66 -7.20 0.88 8.24
N THR A 67 -6.09 1.56 8.52
CA THR A 67 -5.83 2.89 7.95
C THR A 67 -5.48 2.73 6.47
N VAL A 68 -6.18 3.45 5.61
CA VAL A 68 -5.94 3.52 4.17
C VAL A 68 -5.43 4.91 3.85
N TYR A 69 -4.28 4.97 3.20
CA TYR A 69 -3.70 6.24 2.74
C TYR A 69 -4.22 6.59 1.35
N PRO A 70 -4.23 7.89 0.98
CA PRO A 70 -4.61 8.31 -0.38
C PRO A 70 -3.73 7.64 -1.43
N ALA A 71 -4.31 7.29 -2.55
CA ALA A 71 -3.52 6.90 -3.72
C ALA A 71 -2.79 8.14 -4.24
N VAL A 72 -1.49 8.00 -4.44
CA VAL A 72 -0.64 9.10 -4.93
C VAL A 72 -0.86 9.36 -6.42
N VAL A 73 -1.33 8.35 -7.16
CA VAL A 73 -1.59 8.42 -8.60
C VAL A 73 -2.79 7.56 -8.97
N ASP A 74 -3.61 8.04 -9.92
CA ASP A 74 -4.77 7.30 -10.42
C ASP A 74 -4.38 6.08 -11.27
N TRP A 75 -3.15 6.07 -11.80
CA TRP A 75 -2.58 4.96 -12.55
C TRP A 75 -1.11 4.77 -12.23
N SER A 76 -0.60 3.56 -12.35
CA SER A 76 0.80 3.23 -12.20
C SER A 76 1.23 2.17 -13.20
N LEU A 77 2.36 2.41 -13.85
CA LEU A 77 3.01 1.44 -14.73
C LEU A 77 3.55 0.24 -13.95
N LEU A 78 3.87 0.46 -12.67
CA LEU A 78 4.44 -0.57 -11.80
C LEU A 78 3.33 -1.30 -11.03
N SER A 79 3.46 -2.62 -10.91
CA SER A 79 2.66 -3.40 -9.97
C SER A 79 2.90 -2.92 -8.52
N PRO A 80 2.02 -3.22 -7.56
CA PRO A 80 2.25 -2.89 -6.15
C PRO A 80 3.60 -3.40 -5.62
N GLN A 81 4.05 -4.58 -6.07
CA GLN A 81 5.36 -5.13 -5.75
C GLN A 81 6.50 -4.27 -6.29
N GLY A 82 6.38 -3.83 -7.54
CA GLY A 82 7.35 -2.94 -8.17
C GLY A 82 7.42 -1.57 -7.50
N GLN A 83 6.26 -1.00 -7.11
CA GLN A 83 6.21 0.27 -6.39
C GLN A 83 6.92 0.18 -5.02
N VAL A 84 6.65 -0.89 -4.26
CA VAL A 84 7.31 -1.13 -2.96
C VAL A 84 8.81 -1.31 -3.14
N LEU A 85 9.22 -2.06 -4.16
CA LEU A 85 10.63 -2.30 -4.43
C LEU A 85 11.37 -1.01 -4.84
N PHE A 86 10.74 -0.20 -5.69
CA PHE A 86 11.28 1.09 -6.13
C PHE A 86 11.39 2.08 -4.97
N TYR A 87 10.35 2.17 -4.14
CA TYR A 87 10.36 3.00 -2.93
C TYR A 87 11.53 2.60 -2.00
N ILE A 88 11.68 1.32 -1.74
CA ILE A 88 12.75 0.79 -0.88
C ILE A 88 14.14 1.03 -1.50
N ALA A 89 14.28 0.91 -2.82
CA ALA A 89 15.53 1.20 -3.50
C ALA A 89 15.93 2.67 -3.34
N LEU A 90 14.97 3.60 -3.30
CA LEU A 90 15.23 5.01 -3.02
C LEU A 90 15.52 5.24 -1.54
N CYS A 91 14.69 4.69 -0.65
CA CYS A 91 14.68 4.95 0.79
C CYS A 91 14.85 3.65 1.60
N PRO A 92 16.08 3.14 1.72
CA PRO A 92 16.33 1.85 2.37
C PRO A 92 16.03 1.84 3.88
N ASP A 93 16.13 2.98 4.56
CA ASP A 93 15.86 3.14 5.98
C ASP A 93 14.44 3.68 6.19
N THR A 94 13.46 2.80 6.14
CA THR A 94 12.04 3.17 6.17
C THR A 94 11.22 2.27 7.09
N THR A 95 9.96 2.66 7.35
CA THR A 95 9.00 1.83 8.05
C THR A 95 7.92 1.32 7.09
N THR A 96 7.26 0.22 7.45
CA THR A 96 6.09 -0.28 6.70
C THR A 96 5.00 0.79 6.57
N LYS A 97 4.87 1.64 7.59
CA LYS A 97 3.92 2.75 7.64
C LYS A 97 4.26 3.83 6.60
N ASP A 98 5.53 4.18 6.45
CA ASP A 98 5.97 5.20 5.48
C ASP A 98 5.74 4.70 4.05
N ILE A 99 6.07 3.43 3.77
CA ILE A 99 5.79 2.81 2.47
C ILE A 99 4.28 2.79 2.21
N ALA A 100 3.47 2.38 3.20
CA ALA A 100 2.02 2.31 3.07
C ALA A 100 1.40 3.67 2.72
N ARG A 101 1.88 4.72 3.39
CA ARG A 101 1.45 6.11 3.12
C ARG A 101 1.81 6.53 1.72
N ALA A 102 3.06 6.33 1.31
CA ALA A 102 3.57 6.79 0.02
C ALA A 102 2.88 6.12 -1.18
N ILE A 103 2.50 4.84 -1.04
CA ILE A 103 1.94 4.04 -2.15
C ILE A 103 0.40 3.98 -2.09
N GLY A 104 -0.22 4.45 -1.00
CA GLY A 104 -1.67 4.41 -0.84
C GLY A 104 -2.22 3.01 -0.49
N HIS A 105 -1.44 2.18 0.18
CA HIS A 105 -1.82 0.85 0.63
C HIS A 105 -1.91 0.75 2.16
N THR A 106 -2.49 -0.35 2.68
CA THR A 106 -2.46 -0.63 4.12
C THR A 106 -1.11 -1.21 4.54
N GLU A 107 -0.69 -0.98 5.79
CA GLU A 107 0.54 -1.57 6.33
C GLU A 107 0.56 -3.10 6.21
N ARG A 108 -0.60 -3.74 6.38
CA ARG A 108 -0.74 -5.20 6.22
C ARG A 108 -0.47 -5.66 4.80
N GLN A 109 -0.98 -4.92 3.80
CA GLN A 109 -0.70 -5.22 2.38
C GLN A 109 0.78 -5.04 2.06
N ILE A 110 1.37 -3.93 2.52
CA ILE A 110 2.82 -3.68 2.35
C ILE A 110 3.65 -4.77 3.00
N TRP A 111 3.28 -5.20 4.23
CA TRP A 111 3.97 -6.29 4.90
C TRP A 111 3.92 -7.60 4.10
N SER A 112 2.75 -7.94 3.56
CA SER A 112 2.58 -9.12 2.68
C SER A 112 3.47 -9.02 1.44
N ILE A 113 3.51 -7.85 0.78
CA ILE A 113 4.37 -7.59 -0.38
C ILE A 113 5.85 -7.76 -0.02
N ILE A 114 6.29 -7.17 1.10
CA ILE A 114 7.67 -7.31 1.59
C ILE A 114 8.03 -8.77 1.84
N GLN A 115 7.14 -9.57 2.44
CA GLN A 115 7.39 -11.00 2.64
C GLN A 115 7.55 -11.74 1.31
N ASN A 116 6.69 -11.45 0.33
CA ASN A 116 6.78 -12.04 -1.01
C ASN A 116 8.10 -11.67 -1.72
N LEU A 117 8.49 -10.41 -1.67
CA LEU A 117 9.77 -9.94 -2.25
C LEU A 117 10.99 -10.58 -1.57
N ARG A 118 10.91 -10.79 -0.24
CA ARG A 118 11.97 -11.49 0.52
C ARG A 118 12.03 -12.97 0.14
N SER A 119 10.89 -13.64 0.06
CA SER A 119 10.81 -15.05 -0.34
C SER A 119 11.31 -15.28 -1.77
N GLY A 120 11.11 -14.28 -2.66
CA GLY A 120 11.63 -14.27 -4.02
C GLY A 120 13.11 -13.86 -4.11
N GLY A 121 13.80 -13.61 -2.99
CA GLY A 121 15.20 -13.22 -2.99
C GLY A 121 15.51 -11.80 -3.49
N MET A 122 14.47 -11.00 -3.76
CA MET A 122 14.59 -9.62 -4.27
C MET A 122 14.93 -8.63 -3.17
N LEU A 123 14.66 -8.98 -1.90
CA LEU A 123 14.80 -8.08 -0.76
C LEU A 123 15.41 -8.78 0.44
N ARG A 124 16.35 -8.11 1.10
CA ARG A 124 16.86 -8.49 2.41
C ARG A 124 16.41 -7.46 3.44
N LEU A 125 16.09 -7.92 4.65
CA LEU A 125 15.66 -7.08 5.77
C LEU A 125 16.63 -7.24 6.93
N ARG A 126 17.13 -6.10 7.44
CA ARG A 126 17.89 -6.01 8.69
C ARG A 126 17.11 -5.14 9.67
N LYS A 127 16.81 -5.67 10.86
CA LYS A 127 16.15 -4.87 11.91
C LYS A 127 17.17 -3.89 12.51
N ASN A 128 16.77 -2.61 12.60
CA ASN A 128 17.54 -1.57 13.25
C ASN A 128 16.60 -0.75 14.16
N GLY A 129 16.37 -1.23 15.38
CA GLY A 129 15.42 -0.62 16.31
C GLY A 129 13.99 -0.60 15.78
N ARG A 130 13.37 0.59 15.74
CA ARG A 130 12.00 0.81 15.22
C ARG A 130 11.94 0.90 13.68
N ARG A 131 13.07 1.21 13.03
CA ARG A 131 13.19 1.24 11.58
C ARG A 131 13.75 -0.08 11.07
N HIS A 132 13.40 -0.40 9.85
CA HIS A 132 13.98 -1.52 9.14
C HIS A 132 14.93 -0.96 8.08
N HIS A 133 16.10 -1.59 7.97
CA HIS A 133 16.98 -1.36 6.84
C HIS A 133 16.75 -2.45 5.80
N TYR A 134 16.41 -2.03 4.60
CA TYR A 134 16.15 -2.92 3.47
C TYR A 134 17.29 -2.83 2.48
N THR A 135 17.68 -3.98 1.91
CA THR A 135 18.65 -4.05 0.82
C THR A 135 17.99 -4.73 -0.37
N VAL A 136 17.92 -4.03 -1.49
CA VAL A 136 17.46 -4.58 -2.77
C VAL A 136 18.54 -5.44 -3.38
N ASN A 137 18.21 -6.65 -3.79
CA ASN A 137 19.09 -7.52 -4.56
C ASN A 137 18.92 -7.21 -6.05
N PHE A 138 19.73 -6.33 -6.58
CA PHE A 138 19.69 -5.94 -7.99
C PHE A 138 20.10 -7.06 -8.95
N GLU A 139 20.79 -8.10 -8.46
CA GLU A 139 21.16 -9.27 -9.25
C GLU A 139 20.03 -10.33 -9.30
N ALA A 140 18.91 -10.11 -8.60
CA ALA A 140 17.79 -11.02 -8.69
C ALA A 140 17.25 -11.07 -10.13
N PRO A 141 16.96 -12.27 -10.66
CA PRO A 141 16.38 -12.39 -11.98
C PRO A 141 15.00 -11.76 -12.03
N PHE A 142 14.73 -11.01 -13.09
CA PHE A 142 13.39 -10.51 -13.36
C PHE A 142 12.60 -11.62 -14.04
N LEU A 143 11.79 -12.34 -13.26
CA LEU A 143 11.01 -13.48 -13.72
C LEU A 143 9.78 -13.00 -14.55
N HIS A 144 10.00 -12.65 -15.80
CA HIS A 144 8.92 -12.35 -16.74
C HIS A 144 9.15 -13.14 -18.04
N PRO A 145 8.12 -13.86 -18.55
CA PRO A 145 8.28 -14.76 -19.71
C PRO A 145 8.82 -14.10 -20.98
N THR A 146 8.64 -12.79 -21.12
CA THR A 146 9.09 -12.02 -22.30
C THR A 146 10.46 -11.35 -22.12
N ILE A 147 11.04 -11.38 -20.91
CA ILE A 147 12.28 -10.62 -20.58
C ILE A 147 13.13 -11.45 -19.61
N GLU A 148 13.41 -12.69 -19.98
CA GLU A 148 14.12 -13.66 -19.13
C GLU A 148 15.59 -13.28 -18.83
N GLU A 149 16.20 -12.47 -19.69
CA GLU A 149 17.62 -12.09 -19.56
C GLU A 149 17.87 -10.78 -18.79
N LEU A 150 16.80 -10.06 -18.40
CA LEU A 150 16.94 -8.80 -17.67
C LEU A 150 17.06 -9.03 -16.17
N SER A 151 18.11 -8.48 -15.58
CA SER A 151 18.23 -8.38 -14.14
C SER A 151 17.40 -7.21 -13.61
N LEU A 152 17.05 -7.24 -12.33
CA LEU A 152 16.40 -6.13 -11.65
C LEU A 152 17.23 -4.84 -11.76
N ARG A 153 18.56 -4.96 -11.81
CA ARG A 153 19.51 -3.87 -12.05
C ARG A 153 19.20 -3.11 -13.33
N SER A 154 19.06 -3.82 -14.45
CA SER A 154 18.79 -3.22 -15.75
C SER A 154 17.50 -2.38 -15.81
N LEU A 155 16.53 -2.73 -14.98
CA LEU A 155 15.22 -2.04 -14.94
C LEU A 155 15.20 -0.86 -13.96
N MET A 156 15.92 -0.94 -12.85
CA MET A 156 15.71 -0.03 -11.73
C MET A 156 16.89 0.88 -11.43
N GLU A 157 18.13 0.42 -11.61
CA GLU A 157 19.32 1.15 -11.13
C GLU A 157 19.41 2.54 -11.76
N GLY A 158 19.29 2.63 -13.08
CA GLY A 158 19.35 3.91 -13.78
C GLY A 158 18.26 4.89 -13.34
N ALA A 159 17.04 4.41 -13.15
CA ALA A 159 15.92 5.24 -12.69
C ALA A 159 16.11 5.69 -11.24
N VAL A 160 16.59 4.81 -10.36
CA VAL A 160 16.88 5.16 -8.95
C VAL A 160 18.02 6.19 -8.87
N GLU A 161 19.07 6.03 -9.65
CA GLU A 161 20.18 6.98 -9.71
C GLU A 161 19.74 8.34 -10.27
N GLN A 162 18.90 8.33 -11.30
CA GLN A 162 18.34 9.56 -11.87
C GLN A 162 17.54 10.33 -10.83
N VAL A 163 16.59 9.68 -10.15
CA VAL A 163 15.77 10.31 -9.10
C VAL A 163 16.65 10.89 -7.99
N ARG A 164 17.65 10.14 -7.51
CA ARG A 164 18.56 10.63 -6.46
C ARG A 164 19.40 11.83 -6.90
N ARG A 165 19.74 11.90 -8.18
CA ARG A 165 20.50 13.02 -8.75
C ARG A 165 19.67 14.28 -8.86
N GLU A 166 18.38 14.14 -9.27
CA GLU A 166 17.46 15.27 -9.45
C GLU A 166 16.88 15.74 -8.11
N ASP A 167 16.69 14.83 -7.16
CA ASP A 167 16.13 15.12 -5.83
C ASP A 167 16.91 14.34 -4.75
N PRO A 168 18.03 14.89 -4.26
CA PRO A 168 18.84 14.24 -3.21
C PRO A 168 18.05 13.99 -1.91
N ASP A 169 17.07 14.84 -1.63
CA ASP A 169 16.26 14.79 -0.40
C ASP A 169 14.93 14.04 -0.61
N VAL A 170 14.80 13.27 -1.68
CA VAL A 170 13.59 12.52 -2.05
C VAL A 170 13.03 11.69 -0.89
N CYS A 171 13.89 11.06 -0.10
CA CYS A 171 13.46 10.24 1.03
C CYS A 171 12.83 11.06 2.15
N GLU A 172 13.43 12.20 2.49
CA GLU A 172 12.89 13.10 3.51
C GLU A 172 11.55 13.65 3.06
N ARG A 173 11.47 14.10 1.80
CA ARG A 173 10.25 14.65 1.22
C ARG A 173 9.09 13.64 1.21
N ILE A 174 9.30 12.41 0.74
CA ILE A 174 8.22 11.41 0.68
C ILE A 174 7.89 10.78 2.04
N GLN A 175 8.76 10.89 3.03
CA GLN A 175 8.51 10.44 4.40
C GLN A 175 7.91 11.55 5.28
N ALA A 176 7.95 12.82 4.87
CA ALA A 176 7.41 13.93 5.62
C ALA A 176 5.86 13.82 5.74
N PRO A 177 5.28 13.98 6.93
CA PRO A 177 3.84 13.97 7.09
C PRO A 177 3.24 15.26 6.49
N GLY A 178 2.46 15.13 5.41
CA GLY A 178 1.51 16.20 5.03
C GLY A 178 1.93 17.19 3.94
N GLN A 179 2.95 16.93 3.14
CA GLN A 179 3.21 17.72 1.94
C GLN A 179 2.83 16.93 0.67
N HIS A 180 1.54 17.03 0.29
CA HIS A 180 1.18 16.80 -1.11
C HIS A 180 1.29 18.16 -1.83
N PRO A 181 1.96 18.25 -2.98
CA PRO A 181 1.78 19.40 -3.86
C PRO A 181 0.32 19.41 -4.31
N ASP A 182 -0.30 20.58 -4.24
CA ASP A 182 -1.63 20.89 -4.78
C ASP A 182 -1.68 20.67 -6.31
#